data_24f3a8e331d8a29469797a7920cc4966
#
_entry.id   24f3a8e331d8a29469797a7920cc4966
#
_cell.length_a   1.000
_cell.length_b   1.000
_cell.length_c   1.000
_cell.angle_alpha   90.00
_cell.angle_beta   90.00
_cell.angle_gamma   90.00
#
_symmetry.space_group_name_H-M   'P 1'
#
loop_
_entity.id
_entity.type
_entity.pdbx_description
1 polymer ?
#
loop_
_entity_poly.entity_id
_entity_poly.type
_entity_poly.pdbx_seq_one_letter_code
_entity_poly.pdbx_strand_id
1 'polypeptide(L)'
;MISVRNIIATCIVLFIFGCGGTDQSSVVDQSATSVTTATTAMTASTSSTVSTSDRIWAEVSAGNDRPSIVVLPNDRTPQILVIEDVTAGTGEEALVGDLLEVNYVGALLDDGSEFDASWNRGQTFFIPIGVGAVIPGWDQGIVGMREGGRRLLIIPPELAYGSAGAGSAIPPNAALVFVVDLIEVVDLPMPQIPDTTEIGGSLEVEDLAEGSGEVVESGDTVSVHYLGTLTDGTVFDSSWSRGRPFTTQIGVGMVIQGWDQGIVGMREGGRRLLKIPSDLAYGEAGSGSGSIGPNTPLLFVVDLLRIQG
;
A
#
# COMPACT_ATOMS: atom_id res chain seq x y z
N MET A 1 17.84 -0.42 15.62
CA MET A 1 17.01 0.77 15.32
C MET A 1 15.64 0.50 15.90
N ILE A 2 15.17 1.32 16.80
CA ILE A 2 13.90 1.10 17.51
C ILE A 2 12.82 1.76 16.67
N SER A 3 11.91 0.94 16.15
CA SER A 3 10.75 1.39 15.37
C SER A 3 9.87 2.34 16.21
N VAL A 4 9.54 3.51 15.66
CA VAL A 4 8.79 4.57 16.35
C VAL A 4 7.28 4.26 16.42
N ARG A 5 6.84 3.09 15.95
CA ARG A 5 5.40 2.69 15.90
C ARG A 5 4.77 2.26 17.24
N ASN A 6 5.50 2.29 18.36
CA ASN A 6 5.01 1.72 19.64
C ASN A 6 4.63 2.74 20.71
N ILE A 7 4.03 3.86 20.40
CA ILE A 7 3.43 4.74 21.41
C ILE A 7 2.11 5.27 20.90
N ILE A 8 1.04 4.51 20.97
CA ILE A 8 -0.34 4.98 21.20
C ILE A 8 -1.21 3.74 21.46
N ALA A 9 -1.33 3.35 22.71
CA ALA A 9 -2.51 2.63 23.23
C ALA A 9 -2.39 2.53 24.74
N THR A 10 -2.90 3.48 25.48
CA THR A 10 -3.49 3.25 26.80
C THR A 10 -4.21 4.52 27.23
N CYS A 11 -5.49 4.63 26.90
CA CYS A 11 -6.44 5.44 27.67
C CYS A 11 -7.51 4.49 28.21
N ILE A 12 -7.24 4.00 29.43
CA ILE A 12 -8.23 3.35 30.27
C ILE A 12 -9.10 4.45 30.86
N VAL A 13 -10.37 4.51 30.49
CA VAL A 13 -11.37 5.30 31.21
C VAL A 13 -12.06 4.41 32.22
N LEU A 14 -11.69 4.61 33.48
CA LEU A 14 -12.33 4.03 34.65
C LEU A 14 -13.59 4.83 34.97
N PHE A 15 -14.79 4.25 34.87
CA PHE A 15 -16.00 4.83 35.46
C PHE A 15 -16.37 4.04 36.71
N ILE A 16 -16.21 4.72 37.83
CA ILE A 16 -16.74 4.33 39.14
C ILE A 16 -18.04 5.13 39.36
N PHE A 17 -19.14 4.48 39.64
CA PHE A 17 -20.28 4.94 40.45
C PHE A 17 -21.01 3.71 40.89
N GLY A 18 -21.28 3.44 42.11
CA GLY A 18 -21.63 4.28 43.27
C GLY A 18 -23.11 4.14 43.60
N CYS A 19 -23.39 3.22 44.47
CA CYS A 19 -24.29 3.24 45.65
C CYS A 19 -25.82 3.38 45.50
N GLY A 20 -26.52 2.49 46.20
CA GLY A 20 -27.83 2.71 46.85
C GLY A 20 -28.86 1.64 46.49
N GLY A 21 -29.14 0.62 47.25
CA GLY A 21 -29.68 0.57 48.57
C GLY A 21 -31.05 -0.07 48.57
N THR A 22 -31.23 -1.03 49.50
CA THR A 22 -32.39 -1.51 50.27
C THR A 22 -33.26 -2.65 49.69
N ASP A 23 -33.05 -3.84 50.24
CA ASP A 23 -33.89 -4.55 51.22
C ASP A 23 -35.22 -5.16 50.70
N GLN A 24 -35.35 -6.44 50.79
CA GLN A 24 -36.19 -7.24 51.69
C GLN A 24 -36.27 -8.71 51.27
N SER A 25 -36.11 -9.49 52.28
CA SER A 25 -36.21 -10.92 52.46
C SER A 25 -37.52 -11.58 52.05
N SER A 26 -37.44 -12.82 51.54
CA SER A 26 -38.26 -13.90 52.07
C SER A 26 -37.68 -15.29 51.75
N VAL A 27 -37.49 -16.02 52.78
CA VAL A 27 -37.11 -17.44 52.89
C VAL A 27 -38.32 -18.30 52.55
N VAL A 28 -38.21 -19.34 51.72
CA VAL A 28 -38.94 -20.60 51.84
C VAL A 28 -38.14 -21.77 51.31
N ASP A 29 -38.12 -22.76 52.11
CA ASP A 29 -37.45 -24.02 52.30
C ASP A 29 -37.82 -25.12 51.26
N GLN A 30 -36.87 -26.04 51.12
CA GLN A 30 -36.97 -27.49 50.84
C GLN A 30 -37.50 -28.02 49.53
N SER A 31 -36.72 -28.74 48.76
CA SER A 31 -36.59 -30.22 48.86
C SER A 31 -35.64 -30.77 47.81
N ALA A 32 -34.78 -31.62 48.25
CA ALA A 32 -33.87 -32.39 47.43
C ALA A 32 -34.59 -33.40 46.52
N THR A 33 -34.23 -33.39 45.25
CA THR A 33 -34.38 -34.57 44.39
C THR A 33 -33.15 -34.65 43.46
N SER A 34 -32.31 -35.58 43.75
CA SER A 34 -31.18 -35.94 42.91
C SER A 34 -31.65 -36.57 41.60
N VAL A 35 -31.52 -35.87 40.51
CA VAL A 35 -31.62 -36.44 39.15
C VAL A 35 -30.24 -36.37 38.56
N THR A 36 -29.65 -37.55 38.46
CA THR A 36 -28.41 -37.74 37.64
C THR A 36 -28.76 -37.54 36.19
N THR A 37 -28.47 -36.37 35.68
CA THR A 37 -28.56 -36.12 34.24
C THR A 37 -27.13 -36.17 33.66
N ALA A 38 -26.92 -37.19 32.85
CA ALA A 38 -25.72 -37.34 32.07
C ALA A 38 -25.51 -36.08 31.18
N THR A 39 -24.50 -35.32 31.46
CA THR A 39 -24.03 -34.21 30.61
C THR A 39 -23.39 -34.80 29.36
N THR A 40 -24.18 -35.00 28.31
CA THR A 40 -23.67 -35.21 26.98
C THR A 40 -23.09 -33.87 26.51
N ALA A 41 -21.79 -33.72 26.61
CA ALA A 41 -21.07 -32.64 26.00
C ALA A 41 -21.21 -32.77 24.48
N MET A 42 -22.18 -32.03 23.92
CA MET A 42 -22.19 -31.76 22.48
C MET A 42 -21.07 -30.76 22.18
N THR A 43 -19.89 -31.27 21.92
CA THR A 43 -18.86 -30.58 21.15
C THR A 43 -19.40 -30.42 19.73
N ALA A 44 -20.04 -29.31 19.47
CA ALA A 44 -20.30 -28.86 18.11
C ALA A 44 -18.98 -28.35 17.53
N SER A 45 -18.11 -29.28 17.16
CA SER A 45 -17.00 -29.01 16.24
C SER A 45 -17.58 -29.04 14.83
N THR A 46 -18.15 -27.93 14.39
CA THR A 46 -18.33 -27.67 12.97
C THR A 46 -17.00 -27.21 12.40
N SER A 47 -16.01 -28.09 12.37
CA SER A 47 -14.95 -28.03 11.39
C SER A 47 -15.60 -28.29 10.03
N SER A 48 -16.00 -27.23 9.35
CA SER A 48 -16.13 -27.27 7.91
C SER A 48 -14.73 -27.50 7.36
N THR A 49 -14.33 -28.75 7.26
CA THR A 49 -13.24 -29.16 6.39
C THR A 49 -13.72 -28.90 4.96
N VAL A 50 -13.54 -27.65 4.49
CA VAL A 50 -13.54 -27.40 3.05
C VAL A 50 -12.37 -28.23 2.52
N SER A 51 -12.71 -29.29 1.80
CA SER A 51 -11.72 -30.16 1.18
C SER A 51 -10.80 -29.30 0.32
N THR A 52 -9.54 -29.21 0.70
CA THR A 52 -8.48 -28.45 0.02
C THR A 52 -8.23 -28.97 -1.40
N SER A 53 -8.77 -30.14 -1.74
CA SER A 53 -8.57 -30.79 -3.04
C SER A 53 -9.39 -30.25 -4.20
N ASP A 54 -10.41 -29.41 -3.94
CA ASP A 54 -11.32 -28.93 -4.99
C ASP A 54 -11.06 -27.48 -5.44
N ARG A 55 -9.97 -26.82 -4.98
CA ARG A 55 -9.74 -25.39 -5.21
C ARG A 55 -8.30 -25.00 -5.52
N ILE A 56 -7.49 -25.90 -6.04
CA ILE A 56 -6.17 -25.49 -6.54
C ILE A 56 -6.38 -24.86 -7.92
N TRP A 57 -6.16 -23.56 -8.03
CA TRP A 57 -6.28 -22.80 -9.29
C TRP A 57 -4.93 -22.70 -10.00
N ALA A 58 -3.85 -22.63 -9.24
CA ALA A 58 -2.50 -22.52 -9.76
C ALA A 58 -1.48 -23.12 -8.78
N GLU A 59 -0.39 -23.60 -9.31
CA GLU A 59 0.79 -24.01 -8.56
C GLU A 59 1.88 -22.96 -8.73
N VAL A 60 2.60 -22.67 -7.64
CA VAL A 60 3.65 -21.65 -7.59
C VAL A 60 4.91 -22.26 -7.03
N SER A 61 6.06 -21.96 -7.67
CA SER A 61 7.35 -22.38 -7.13
C SER A 61 7.67 -21.61 -5.84
N ALA A 62 8.07 -22.34 -4.80
CA ALA A 62 8.62 -21.77 -3.58
C ALA A 62 10.08 -21.33 -3.80
N GLY A 63 10.57 -20.40 -2.95
CA GLY A 63 11.94 -19.90 -2.98
C GLY A 63 12.01 -18.42 -3.33
N ASN A 64 13.23 -17.85 -3.31
CA ASN A 64 13.48 -16.42 -3.53
C ASN A 64 13.73 -16.06 -5.00
N ASP A 65 13.82 -17.06 -5.87
CA ASP A 65 13.98 -16.84 -7.31
C ASP A 65 12.65 -16.38 -7.93
N ARG A 66 12.72 -15.92 -9.17
CA ARG A 66 11.54 -15.57 -9.95
C ARG A 66 10.52 -16.71 -9.91
N PRO A 67 9.27 -16.44 -9.46
CA PRO A 67 8.25 -17.49 -9.39
C PRO A 67 7.80 -17.94 -10.79
N SER A 68 7.48 -19.23 -10.90
CA SER A 68 6.73 -19.77 -12.03
C SER A 68 5.28 -20.01 -11.59
N ILE A 69 4.35 -19.67 -12.47
CA ILE A 69 2.92 -19.91 -12.28
C ILE A 69 2.51 -21.02 -13.25
N VAL A 70 1.93 -22.09 -12.73
CA VAL A 70 1.30 -23.14 -13.52
C VAL A 70 -0.19 -23.13 -13.22
N VAL A 71 -0.98 -22.62 -14.15
CA VAL A 71 -2.45 -22.63 -14.01
C VAL A 71 -2.96 -24.03 -14.23
N LEU A 72 -3.82 -24.50 -13.34
CA LEU A 72 -4.44 -25.80 -13.42
C LEU A 72 -5.77 -25.69 -14.18
N PRO A 73 -6.11 -26.68 -15.01
CA PRO A 73 -7.36 -26.69 -15.74
C PRO A 73 -8.56 -26.54 -14.80
N ASN A 74 -9.32 -25.49 -14.98
CA ASN A 74 -10.51 -25.19 -14.18
C ASN A 74 -11.57 -24.54 -15.07
N ASP A 75 -12.78 -25.13 -15.10
CA ASP A 75 -13.90 -24.65 -15.91
C ASP A 75 -14.68 -23.50 -15.22
N ARG A 76 -14.17 -22.97 -14.10
CA ARG A 76 -14.87 -21.99 -13.28
C ARG A 76 -14.10 -20.68 -13.22
N THR A 77 -14.81 -19.59 -13.31
CA THR A 77 -14.28 -18.25 -12.96
C THR A 77 -14.38 -18.06 -11.45
N PRO A 78 -13.32 -17.62 -10.77
CA PRO A 78 -13.37 -17.32 -9.34
C PRO A 78 -14.40 -16.21 -9.09
N GLN A 79 -15.21 -16.37 -8.05
CA GLN A 79 -16.25 -15.41 -7.66
C GLN A 79 -15.80 -14.55 -6.48
N ILE A 80 -14.70 -14.92 -5.84
CA ILE A 80 -14.13 -14.24 -4.68
C ILE A 80 -12.62 -14.18 -4.85
N LEU A 81 -12.00 -13.20 -4.20
CA LEU A 81 -10.55 -13.14 -4.08
C LEU A 81 -10.05 -14.36 -3.29
N VAL A 82 -9.09 -15.09 -3.86
CA VAL A 82 -8.37 -16.16 -3.16
C VAL A 82 -6.99 -15.66 -2.80
N ILE A 83 -6.61 -15.84 -1.55
CA ILE A 83 -5.33 -15.41 -0.99
C ILE A 83 -4.66 -16.64 -0.37
N GLU A 84 -3.44 -16.92 -0.77
CA GLU A 84 -2.65 -18.04 -0.24
C GLU A 84 -1.20 -17.62 -0.02
N ASP A 85 -0.71 -17.76 1.21
CA ASP A 85 0.71 -17.56 1.50
C ASP A 85 1.51 -18.79 1.07
N VAL A 86 2.24 -18.67 -0.04
CA VAL A 86 3.19 -19.68 -0.51
C VAL A 86 4.38 -19.79 0.44
N THR A 87 4.82 -18.63 0.92
CA THR A 87 5.82 -18.49 1.98
C THR A 87 5.38 -17.37 2.89
N ALA A 88 5.20 -17.67 4.16
CA ALA A 88 4.92 -16.63 5.15
C ALA A 88 6.21 -15.84 5.42
N GLY A 89 6.13 -14.52 5.28
CA GLY A 89 7.21 -13.62 5.68
C GLY A 89 7.32 -13.52 7.20
N THR A 90 8.45 -13.02 7.67
CA THR A 90 8.75 -12.85 9.11
C THR A 90 9.06 -11.41 9.50
N GLY A 91 9.18 -10.51 8.51
CA GLY A 91 9.45 -9.09 8.72
C GLY A 91 8.21 -8.26 9.09
N GLU A 92 8.25 -6.99 8.78
CA GLU A 92 7.17 -6.03 9.06
C GLU A 92 5.89 -6.40 8.30
N GLU A 93 4.73 -6.10 8.89
CA GLU A 93 3.43 -6.38 8.31
C GLU A 93 2.94 -5.20 7.50
N ALA A 94 2.51 -5.45 6.26
CA ALA A 94 1.92 -4.45 5.38
C ALA A 94 0.55 -4.02 5.89
N LEU A 95 0.41 -2.75 6.22
CA LEU A 95 -0.85 -2.13 6.68
C LEU A 95 -1.43 -1.24 5.58
N VAL A 96 -2.70 -0.90 5.71
CA VAL A 96 -3.36 0.05 4.81
C VAL A 96 -2.63 1.40 4.86
N GLY A 97 -2.23 1.91 3.70
CA GLY A 97 -1.52 3.18 3.55
C GLY A 97 0.01 3.04 3.52
N ASP A 98 0.55 1.87 3.77
CA ASP A 98 2.00 1.65 3.66
C ASP A 98 2.44 1.67 2.20
N LEU A 99 3.66 2.13 1.98
CA LEU A 99 4.38 1.94 0.72
C LEU A 99 5.10 0.61 0.77
N LEU A 100 4.89 -0.22 -0.23
CA LEU A 100 5.51 -1.53 -0.33
C LEU A 100 6.47 -1.57 -1.52
N GLU A 101 7.64 -2.17 -1.32
CA GLU A 101 8.50 -2.65 -2.39
C GLU A 101 8.20 -4.12 -2.66
N VAL A 102 7.79 -4.44 -3.88
CA VAL A 102 7.40 -5.80 -4.25
C VAL A 102 8.04 -6.25 -5.55
N ASN A 103 8.23 -7.56 -5.70
CA ASN A 103 8.30 -8.20 -7.01
C ASN A 103 7.01 -8.94 -7.30
N TYR A 104 6.68 -9.11 -8.57
CA TYR A 104 5.49 -9.84 -8.96
C TYR A 104 5.59 -10.48 -10.35
N VAL A 105 4.76 -11.49 -10.54
CA VAL A 105 4.40 -12.06 -11.84
C VAL A 105 2.89 -12.10 -11.93
N GLY A 106 2.32 -11.60 -13.02
CA GLY A 106 0.89 -11.61 -13.32
C GLY A 106 0.59 -12.38 -14.60
N ALA A 107 -0.37 -13.30 -14.54
CA ALA A 107 -0.81 -14.10 -15.67
C ALA A 107 -2.34 -14.18 -15.75
N LEU A 108 -2.84 -14.50 -16.93
CA LEU A 108 -4.26 -14.83 -17.12
C LEU A 108 -4.56 -16.18 -16.47
N LEU A 109 -5.67 -16.26 -15.74
CA LEU A 109 -6.06 -17.52 -15.09
C LEU A 109 -6.57 -18.56 -16.10
N ASP A 110 -6.99 -18.16 -17.28
CA ASP A 110 -7.57 -19.04 -18.30
C ASP A 110 -6.52 -19.96 -18.95
N ASP A 111 -5.37 -19.39 -19.30
CA ASP A 111 -4.35 -20.11 -20.07
C ASP A 111 -2.93 -19.99 -19.49
N GLY A 112 -2.75 -19.25 -18.41
CA GLY A 112 -1.44 -19.01 -17.79
C GLY A 112 -0.56 -18.02 -18.55
N SER A 113 -1.06 -17.35 -19.58
CA SER A 113 -0.30 -16.37 -20.35
C SER A 113 0.12 -15.21 -19.43
N GLU A 114 1.42 -15.03 -19.27
CA GLU A 114 1.98 -13.92 -18.51
C GLU A 114 1.73 -12.61 -19.27
N PHE A 115 1.14 -11.62 -18.59
CA PHE A 115 0.90 -10.31 -19.17
C PHE A 115 1.80 -9.22 -18.60
N ASP A 116 2.31 -9.40 -17.38
CA ASP A 116 3.25 -8.46 -16.76
C ASP A 116 4.07 -9.11 -15.64
N ALA A 117 5.32 -8.66 -15.48
CA ALA A 117 6.18 -9.06 -14.38
C ALA A 117 7.23 -7.96 -14.11
N SER A 118 7.44 -7.62 -12.82
CA SER A 118 8.54 -6.74 -12.40
C SER A 118 9.91 -7.32 -12.75
N TRP A 119 10.02 -8.64 -12.64
CA TRP A 119 11.22 -9.40 -12.98
C TRP A 119 11.71 -9.21 -14.42
N ASN A 120 10.80 -9.00 -15.38
CA ASN A 120 11.15 -8.77 -16.78
C ASN A 120 11.81 -7.41 -16.99
N ARG A 121 11.55 -6.47 -16.10
CA ARG A 121 12.12 -5.11 -16.12
C ARG A 121 13.41 -5.01 -15.32
N GLY A 122 13.73 -6.03 -14.53
CA GLY A 122 14.90 -6.01 -13.62
C GLY A 122 14.78 -4.94 -12.51
N GLN A 123 13.56 -4.51 -12.21
CA GLN A 123 13.26 -3.49 -11.21
C GLN A 123 12.07 -3.94 -10.37
N THR A 124 12.15 -3.69 -9.08
CA THR A 124 11.04 -3.85 -8.14
C THR A 124 9.94 -2.82 -8.42
N PHE A 125 8.78 -3.06 -7.84
CA PHE A 125 7.62 -2.21 -8.00
C PHE A 125 7.20 -1.65 -6.65
N PHE A 126 7.06 -0.32 -6.57
CA PHE A 126 6.64 0.37 -5.36
C PHE A 126 5.16 0.69 -5.45
N ILE A 127 4.40 0.31 -4.43
CA ILE A 127 2.95 0.54 -4.38
C ILE A 127 2.49 1.00 -2.99
N PRO A 128 1.68 2.05 -2.91
CA PRO A 128 0.88 2.29 -1.72
C PRO A 128 -0.30 1.31 -1.72
N ILE A 129 -0.48 0.59 -0.61
CA ILE A 129 -1.46 -0.49 -0.53
C ILE A 129 -2.71 -0.10 0.26
N GLY A 130 -3.89 -0.59 -0.17
CA GLY A 130 -5.16 -0.37 0.51
C GLY A 130 -5.78 1.02 0.31
N VAL A 131 -5.27 1.81 -0.64
CA VAL A 131 -5.69 3.21 -0.89
C VAL A 131 -6.24 3.45 -2.30
N GLY A 132 -6.51 2.40 -3.06
CA GLY A 132 -7.06 2.48 -4.42
C GLY A 132 -6.05 2.84 -5.51
N ALA A 133 -4.76 2.70 -5.23
CA ALA A 133 -3.69 2.97 -6.20
C ALA A 133 -3.46 1.82 -7.19
N VAL A 134 -3.95 0.64 -6.85
CA VAL A 134 -3.88 -0.59 -7.66
C VAL A 134 -5.25 -1.22 -7.80
N ILE A 135 -5.36 -2.31 -8.54
CA ILE A 135 -6.63 -3.05 -8.66
C ILE A 135 -7.12 -3.51 -7.28
N PRO A 136 -8.45 -3.53 -7.05
CA PRO A 136 -9.01 -3.88 -5.74
C PRO A 136 -8.54 -5.23 -5.18
N GLY A 137 -8.25 -6.19 -6.06
CA GLY A 137 -7.71 -7.49 -5.67
C GLY A 137 -6.33 -7.42 -5.01
N TRP A 138 -5.49 -6.47 -5.41
CA TRP A 138 -4.21 -6.19 -4.77
C TRP A 138 -4.40 -5.46 -3.44
N ASP A 139 -5.20 -4.39 -3.44
CA ASP A 139 -5.46 -3.59 -2.24
C ASP A 139 -6.01 -4.44 -1.08
N GLN A 140 -6.84 -5.44 -1.40
CA GLN A 140 -7.40 -6.36 -0.41
C GLN A 140 -6.46 -7.54 -0.13
N GLY A 141 -5.74 -8.00 -1.16
CA GLY A 141 -4.98 -9.24 -1.09
C GLY A 141 -3.59 -9.13 -0.49
N ILE A 142 -2.96 -7.95 -0.55
CA ILE A 142 -1.58 -7.75 -0.08
C ILE A 142 -1.54 -7.26 1.38
N VAL A 143 -2.54 -6.50 1.82
CA VAL A 143 -2.65 -6.10 3.23
C VAL A 143 -2.54 -7.32 4.15
N GLY A 144 -1.76 -7.18 5.23
CA GLY A 144 -1.44 -8.26 6.17
C GLY A 144 -0.34 -9.21 5.70
N MET A 145 0.25 -8.99 4.54
CA MET A 145 1.46 -9.70 4.11
C MET A 145 2.67 -9.24 4.96
N ARG A 146 3.65 -10.11 5.17
CA ARG A 146 4.88 -9.74 5.87
C ARG A 146 6.07 -9.75 4.93
N GLU A 147 7.04 -8.88 5.19
CA GLU A 147 8.31 -8.83 4.43
C GLU A 147 8.98 -10.20 4.38
N GLY A 148 9.56 -10.50 3.23
CA GLY A 148 10.14 -11.80 2.90
C GLY A 148 9.08 -12.86 2.56
N GLY A 149 7.80 -12.49 2.53
CA GLY A 149 6.70 -13.38 2.16
C GLY A 149 6.48 -13.45 0.66
N ARG A 150 5.93 -14.58 0.21
CA ARG A 150 5.39 -14.80 -1.15
C ARG A 150 3.93 -15.17 -1.05
N ARG A 151 3.08 -14.48 -1.79
CA ARG A 151 1.63 -14.67 -1.79
C ARG A 151 1.08 -14.89 -3.19
N LEU A 152 0.22 -15.89 -3.31
CA LEU A 152 -0.60 -16.13 -4.49
C LEU A 152 -1.94 -15.41 -4.32
N LEU A 153 -2.34 -14.67 -5.35
CA LEU A 153 -3.64 -14.03 -5.45
C LEU A 153 -4.36 -14.55 -6.69
N ILE A 154 -5.58 -15.09 -6.54
CA ILE A 154 -6.49 -15.34 -7.65
C ILE A 154 -7.60 -14.31 -7.58
N ILE A 155 -7.64 -13.45 -8.58
CA ILE A 155 -8.44 -12.24 -8.58
C ILE A 155 -9.58 -12.37 -9.59
N PRO A 156 -10.86 -12.33 -9.13
CA PRO A 156 -11.98 -12.33 -10.05
C PRO A 156 -12.02 -11.03 -10.88
N PRO A 157 -12.68 -11.05 -12.04
CA PRO A 157 -12.72 -9.89 -12.95
C PRO A 157 -13.17 -8.59 -12.27
N GLU A 158 -14.13 -8.66 -11.36
CA GLU A 158 -14.71 -7.50 -10.65
C GLU A 158 -13.72 -6.79 -9.73
N LEU A 159 -12.70 -7.50 -9.27
CA LEU A 159 -11.62 -6.96 -8.45
C LEU A 159 -10.34 -6.72 -9.27
N ALA A 160 -10.42 -6.86 -10.60
CA ALA A 160 -9.35 -6.61 -11.56
C ALA A 160 -9.77 -5.51 -12.54
N TYR A 161 -9.80 -5.81 -13.84
CA TYR A 161 -10.11 -4.83 -14.90
C TYR A 161 -11.54 -4.95 -15.46
N GLY A 162 -12.36 -5.85 -14.89
CA GLY A 162 -13.77 -5.99 -15.20
C GLY A 162 -14.08 -6.22 -16.68
N SER A 163 -15.22 -5.71 -17.11
CA SER A 163 -15.70 -5.83 -18.49
C SER A 163 -14.91 -4.99 -19.52
N ALA A 164 -14.05 -4.10 -19.06
CA ALA A 164 -13.22 -3.29 -19.95
C ALA A 164 -11.93 -4.03 -20.37
N GLY A 165 -11.39 -4.89 -19.52
CA GLY A 165 -10.05 -5.45 -19.69
C GLY A 165 -8.96 -4.37 -19.62
N ALA A 166 -7.74 -4.69 -20.05
CA ALA A 166 -6.63 -3.74 -20.11
C ALA A 166 -5.76 -3.95 -21.35
N GLY A 167 -5.80 -2.97 -22.25
CA GLY A 167 -5.04 -2.99 -23.50
C GLY A 167 -5.33 -4.24 -24.35
N SER A 168 -4.29 -4.79 -24.98
CA SER A 168 -4.36 -6.06 -25.72
C SER A 168 -3.97 -7.27 -24.86
N ALA A 169 -3.45 -7.05 -23.65
CA ALA A 169 -2.87 -8.11 -22.82
C ALA A 169 -3.90 -8.76 -21.89
N ILE A 170 -4.91 -8.01 -21.45
CA ILE A 170 -5.93 -8.50 -20.51
C ILE A 170 -7.32 -8.38 -21.16
N PRO A 171 -7.93 -9.51 -21.58
CA PRO A 171 -9.25 -9.50 -22.18
C PRO A 171 -10.35 -9.01 -21.22
N PRO A 172 -11.51 -8.57 -21.75
CA PRO A 172 -12.69 -8.31 -20.95
C PRO A 172 -13.08 -9.52 -20.08
N ASN A 173 -13.44 -9.26 -18.82
CA ASN A 173 -13.84 -10.27 -17.84
C ASN A 173 -12.79 -11.36 -17.55
N ALA A 174 -11.52 -11.05 -17.76
CA ALA A 174 -10.45 -11.98 -17.40
C ALA A 174 -10.25 -12.05 -15.89
N ALA A 175 -10.21 -13.27 -15.35
CA ALA A 175 -9.68 -13.51 -14.02
C ALA A 175 -8.16 -13.57 -14.07
N LEU A 176 -7.51 -13.05 -13.04
CA LEU A 176 -6.06 -12.91 -12.99
C LEU A 176 -5.46 -13.76 -11.88
N VAL A 177 -4.24 -14.21 -12.11
CA VAL A 177 -3.39 -14.81 -11.08
C VAL A 177 -2.13 -13.98 -10.92
N PHE A 178 -1.81 -13.66 -9.67
CA PHE A 178 -0.57 -12.98 -9.33
C PHE A 178 0.20 -13.75 -8.28
N VAL A 179 1.51 -13.75 -8.41
CA VAL A 179 2.43 -14.10 -7.33
C VAL A 179 3.17 -12.83 -6.97
N VAL A 180 3.08 -12.45 -5.71
CA VAL A 180 3.67 -11.22 -5.16
C VAL A 180 4.68 -11.61 -4.09
N ASP A 181 5.89 -11.07 -4.21
CA ASP A 181 6.94 -11.13 -3.20
C ASP A 181 7.02 -9.77 -2.53
N LEU A 182 6.72 -9.70 -1.24
CA LEU A 182 6.93 -8.49 -0.45
C LEU A 182 8.40 -8.43 0.00
N ILE A 183 9.12 -7.45 -0.54
CA ILE A 183 10.54 -7.25 -0.25
C ILE A 183 10.70 -6.41 1.01
N GLU A 184 10.03 -5.26 1.04
CA GLU A 184 10.16 -4.28 2.12
C GLU A 184 8.83 -3.53 2.32
N VAL A 185 8.46 -3.29 3.58
CA VAL A 185 7.49 -2.28 3.97
C VAL A 185 8.27 -0.99 4.16
N VAL A 186 8.21 -0.12 3.18
CA VAL A 186 8.98 1.14 3.20
C VAL A 186 8.39 2.04 4.28
N ASP A 187 9.17 2.37 5.29
CA ASP A 187 8.72 3.20 6.43
C ASP A 187 8.53 4.68 6.04
N LEU A 188 7.74 4.89 4.99
CA LEU A 188 7.36 6.19 4.48
C LEU A 188 5.83 6.23 4.33
N PRO A 189 5.08 6.54 5.38
CA PRO A 189 3.63 6.72 5.27
C PRO A 189 3.32 7.75 4.19
N MET A 190 2.20 7.57 3.47
CA MET A 190 1.78 8.56 2.44
C MET A 190 1.90 9.97 3.00
N PRO A 191 2.56 10.88 2.27
CA PRO A 191 2.81 12.21 2.79
C PRO A 191 1.50 12.94 3.03
N GLN A 192 1.38 13.50 4.23
CA GLN A 192 0.38 14.52 4.51
C GLN A 192 1.00 15.87 4.19
N ILE A 193 0.36 16.66 3.36
CA ILE A 193 0.79 18.03 3.18
C ILE A 193 0.47 18.78 4.47
N PRO A 194 1.46 19.40 5.14
CA PRO A 194 1.20 20.23 6.28
C PRO A 194 0.17 21.33 5.94
N ASP A 195 -0.65 21.69 6.90
CA ASP A 195 -1.71 22.70 6.75
C ASP A 195 -1.08 24.11 6.62
N THR A 196 -0.42 24.36 5.49
CA THR A 196 0.29 25.61 5.20
C THR A 196 -0.28 26.22 3.93
N THR A 197 -1.00 27.31 4.09
CA THR A 197 -1.68 28.00 3.00
C THR A 197 -0.87 29.15 2.39
N GLU A 198 0.21 29.59 3.03
CA GLU A 198 1.01 30.72 2.54
C GLU A 198 2.35 30.25 1.96
N ILE A 199 2.58 30.59 0.71
CA ILE A 199 3.86 30.42 0.03
C ILE A 199 4.42 31.81 -0.24
N GLY A 200 5.62 32.05 0.28
CA GLY A 200 6.34 33.30 0.06
C GLY A 200 6.79 33.48 -1.39
N GLY A 201 7.43 34.61 -1.67
CA GLY A 201 8.01 34.91 -3.01
C GLY A 201 9.32 34.17 -3.30
N SER A 202 9.78 33.27 -2.44
CA SER A 202 10.99 32.47 -2.61
C SER A 202 10.72 30.99 -2.33
N LEU A 203 11.56 30.12 -2.90
CA LEU A 203 11.52 28.69 -2.56
C LEU A 203 11.79 28.49 -1.06
N GLU A 204 10.89 27.79 -0.40
CA GLU A 204 11.06 27.31 0.97
C GLU A 204 11.22 25.79 0.95
N VAL A 205 12.22 25.31 1.70
CA VAL A 205 12.57 23.90 1.80
C VAL A 205 12.59 23.50 3.27
N GLU A 206 11.88 22.42 3.60
CA GLU A 206 11.79 21.89 4.96
C GLU A 206 11.98 20.35 4.92
N ASP A 207 12.99 19.84 5.63
CA ASP A 207 13.17 18.41 5.80
C ASP A 207 12.20 17.89 6.86
N LEU A 208 11.18 17.15 6.43
CA LEU A 208 10.21 16.50 7.30
C LEU A 208 10.79 15.23 7.95
N ALA A 209 11.70 14.58 7.22
CA ALA A 209 12.54 13.50 7.73
C ALA A 209 13.91 13.59 7.05
N GLU A 210 14.98 13.57 7.84
CA GLU A 210 16.34 13.56 7.30
C GLU A 210 16.74 12.13 6.92
N GLY A 211 17.10 11.91 5.66
CA GLY A 211 17.65 10.64 5.19
C GLY A 211 19.06 10.38 5.75
N SER A 212 19.49 9.14 5.67
CA SER A 212 20.82 8.71 6.14
C SER A 212 21.78 8.30 5.04
N GLY A 213 21.31 8.24 3.77
CA GLY A 213 22.08 7.84 2.62
C GLY A 213 22.91 8.96 1.98
N GLU A 214 23.29 8.77 0.73
CA GLU A 214 24.06 9.74 -0.07
C GLU A 214 23.29 11.05 -0.24
N VAL A 215 24.02 12.12 -0.53
CA VAL A 215 23.46 13.47 -0.75
C VAL A 215 23.30 13.73 -2.23
N VAL A 216 22.14 14.22 -2.66
CA VAL A 216 21.88 14.61 -4.05
C VAL A 216 22.76 15.79 -4.44
N GLU A 217 23.52 15.62 -5.52
CA GLU A 217 24.26 16.67 -6.20
C GLU A 217 23.57 17.07 -7.52
N SER A 218 23.91 18.26 -8.02
CA SER A 218 23.38 18.69 -9.32
C SER A 218 23.93 17.78 -10.43
N GLY A 219 23.04 17.24 -11.25
CA GLY A 219 23.36 16.28 -12.31
C GLY A 219 23.01 14.84 -11.96
N ASP A 220 22.73 14.54 -10.70
CA ASP A 220 22.34 13.20 -10.29
C ASP A 220 20.99 12.79 -10.87
N THR A 221 20.88 11.51 -11.18
CA THR A 221 19.60 10.88 -11.47
C THR A 221 19.00 10.35 -10.18
N VAL A 222 17.82 10.84 -9.81
CA VAL A 222 17.13 10.42 -8.60
C VAL A 222 15.85 9.66 -8.91
N SER A 223 15.49 8.74 -8.02
CA SER A 223 14.21 8.07 -8.00
C SER A 223 13.45 8.56 -6.77
N VAL A 224 12.28 9.15 -6.97
CA VAL A 224 11.51 9.79 -5.90
C VAL A 224 10.05 9.36 -5.93
N HIS A 225 9.42 9.29 -4.74
CA HIS A 225 7.97 9.44 -4.65
C HIS A 225 7.63 10.88 -4.32
N TYR A 226 6.48 11.35 -4.79
CA TYR A 226 6.02 12.69 -4.49
C TYR A 226 4.51 12.83 -4.51
N LEU A 227 4.04 13.80 -3.77
CA LEU A 227 2.68 14.31 -3.79
C LEU A 227 2.73 15.80 -4.07
N GLY A 228 2.09 16.25 -5.15
CA GLY A 228 1.97 17.66 -5.53
C GLY A 228 0.56 18.18 -5.33
N THR A 229 0.42 19.28 -4.57
CA THR A 229 -0.87 19.94 -4.35
C THR A 229 -0.83 21.43 -4.63
N LEU A 230 -2.00 21.98 -4.91
CA LEU A 230 -2.25 23.41 -4.84
C LEU A 230 -2.33 23.86 -3.36
N THR A 231 -2.33 25.16 -3.13
CA THR A 231 -2.41 25.74 -1.76
C THR A 231 -3.74 25.50 -1.06
N ASP A 232 -4.78 25.09 -1.80
CA ASP A 232 -6.09 24.70 -1.25
C ASP A 232 -6.16 23.20 -0.91
N GLY A 233 -5.05 22.46 -1.05
CA GLY A 233 -4.98 21.02 -0.81
C GLY A 233 -5.38 20.14 -2.00
N THR A 234 -5.79 20.74 -3.13
CA THR A 234 -6.14 19.98 -4.32
C THR A 234 -4.92 19.26 -4.88
N VAL A 235 -4.95 17.95 -4.92
CA VAL A 235 -3.89 17.12 -5.52
C VAL A 235 -3.95 17.26 -7.04
N PHE A 236 -2.89 17.72 -7.68
CA PHE A 236 -2.80 17.81 -9.13
C PHE A 236 -1.92 16.72 -9.75
N ASP A 237 -0.97 16.19 -8.99
CA ASP A 237 -0.10 15.10 -9.43
C ASP A 237 0.48 14.32 -8.26
N SER A 238 0.67 13.00 -8.46
CA SER A 238 1.26 12.12 -7.47
C SER A 238 1.88 10.89 -8.13
N SER A 239 3.11 10.59 -7.77
CA SER A 239 3.75 9.32 -8.17
C SER A 239 3.13 8.12 -7.44
N TRP A 240 2.59 8.34 -6.25
CA TRP A 240 1.88 7.35 -5.45
C TRP A 240 0.64 6.81 -6.17
N SER A 241 -0.17 7.72 -6.75
CA SER A 241 -1.36 7.31 -7.53
C SER A 241 -1.02 6.54 -8.81
N ARG A 242 0.22 6.65 -9.30
CA ARG A 242 0.72 5.90 -10.46
C ARG A 242 1.37 4.56 -10.08
N GLY A 243 1.51 4.27 -8.77
CA GLY A 243 2.11 3.06 -8.26
C GLY A 243 3.58 2.85 -8.68
N ARG A 244 4.31 3.93 -8.98
CA ARG A 244 5.72 3.85 -9.35
C ARG A 244 6.45 5.15 -9.06
N PRO A 245 7.73 5.08 -8.65
CA PRO A 245 8.58 6.24 -8.50
C PRO A 245 8.73 7.01 -9.81
N PHE A 246 9.02 8.28 -9.68
CA PHE A 246 9.44 9.14 -10.77
C PHE A 246 10.95 9.26 -10.78
N THR A 247 11.57 8.94 -11.91
CA THR A 247 13.02 9.03 -12.09
C THR A 247 13.35 10.20 -13.01
N THR A 248 14.24 11.08 -12.56
CA THR A 248 14.67 12.26 -13.31
C THR A 248 16.06 12.72 -12.88
N GLN A 249 16.74 13.49 -13.76
CA GLN A 249 17.96 14.23 -13.35
C GLN A 249 17.57 15.54 -12.66
N ILE A 250 18.31 15.92 -11.64
CA ILE A 250 18.10 17.12 -10.83
C ILE A 250 19.20 18.16 -11.07
N GLY A 251 18.83 19.45 -11.06
CA GLY A 251 19.76 20.57 -11.22
C GLY A 251 20.17 20.86 -12.65
N VAL A 252 19.53 20.28 -13.66
CA VAL A 252 19.88 20.39 -15.07
C VAL A 252 18.73 20.87 -15.98
N GLY A 253 17.61 21.32 -15.41
CA GLY A 253 16.47 21.87 -16.14
C GLY A 253 15.51 20.82 -16.72
N MET A 254 15.54 19.58 -16.24
CA MET A 254 14.63 18.52 -16.67
C MET A 254 13.26 18.60 -15.98
N VAL A 255 13.19 19.33 -14.88
CA VAL A 255 12.00 19.56 -14.06
C VAL A 255 11.81 21.05 -13.78
N ILE A 256 10.73 21.43 -13.09
CA ILE A 256 10.52 22.82 -12.66
C ILE A 256 11.68 23.29 -11.77
N GLN A 257 12.01 24.59 -11.85
CA GLN A 257 13.18 25.15 -11.13
C GLN A 257 13.10 24.92 -9.62
N GLY A 258 11.90 24.93 -9.04
CA GLY A 258 11.70 24.63 -7.62
C GLY A 258 12.18 23.23 -7.23
N TRP A 259 12.05 22.25 -8.11
CA TRP A 259 12.60 20.91 -7.89
C TRP A 259 14.11 20.87 -8.08
N ASP A 260 14.62 21.45 -9.17
CA ASP A 260 16.05 21.50 -9.45
C ASP A 260 16.85 22.14 -8.31
N GLN A 261 16.28 23.14 -7.65
CA GLN A 261 16.91 23.82 -6.52
C GLN A 261 16.59 23.12 -5.18
N GLY A 262 15.35 22.62 -5.03
CA GLY A 262 14.86 22.15 -3.74
C GLY A 262 15.25 20.71 -3.39
N ILE A 263 15.57 19.86 -4.37
CA ILE A 263 15.97 18.47 -4.14
C ILE A 263 17.47 18.32 -3.93
N VAL A 264 18.27 19.18 -4.54
CA VAL A 264 19.72 19.20 -4.27
C VAL A 264 19.98 19.36 -2.77
N GLY A 265 20.93 18.58 -2.26
CA GLY A 265 21.24 18.53 -0.83
C GLY A 265 20.33 17.64 -0.01
N MET A 266 19.32 17.03 -0.60
CA MET A 266 18.51 16.00 0.06
C MET A 266 19.31 14.73 0.24
N ARG A 267 19.06 13.96 1.33
CA ARG A 267 19.70 12.66 1.54
C ARG A 267 18.75 11.52 1.15
N GLU A 268 19.33 10.47 0.56
CA GLU A 268 18.60 9.23 0.28
C GLU A 268 17.92 8.69 1.54
N GLY A 269 16.65 8.27 1.41
CA GLY A 269 15.76 7.89 2.52
C GLY A 269 15.10 9.07 3.23
N GLY A 270 15.30 10.30 2.77
CA GLY A 270 14.70 11.51 3.37
C GLY A 270 13.35 11.88 2.76
N ARG A 271 12.59 12.70 3.50
CA ARG A 271 11.33 13.32 3.09
C ARG A 271 11.43 14.83 3.22
N ARG A 272 11.06 15.56 2.17
CA ARG A 272 11.19 17.01 2.08
C ARG A 272 9.92 17.67 1.59
N LEU A 273 9.51 18.74 2.27
CA LEU A 273 8.48 19.66 1.79
C LEU A 273 9.13 20.79 0.98
N LEU A 274 8.60 21.02 -0.21
CA LEU A 274 8.96 22.13 -1.07
C LEU A 274 7.74 23.05 -1.21
N LYS A 275 7.89 24.32 -0.84
CA LYS A 275 6.93 25.38 -1.12
C LYS A 275 7.47 26.22 -2.26
N ILE A 276 6.88 26.09 -3.43
CA ILE A 276 7.43 26.60 -4.68
C ILE A 276 6.58 27.77 -5.17
N PRO A 277 7.13 29.00 -5.21
CA PRO A 277 6.43 30.12 -5.82
C PRO A 277 6.22 29.88 -7.32
N SER A 278 5.22 30.52 -7.90
CA SER A 278 4.80 30.29 -9.27
C SER A 278 5.89 30.53 -10.32
N ASP A 279 6.79 31.46 -10.09
CA ASP A 279 7.91 31.78 -11.00
C ASP A 279 8.99 30.69 -11.06
N LEU A 280 9.10 29.85 -10.01
CA LEU A 280 9.93 28.64 -10.00
C LEU A 280 9.15 27.38 -10.37
N ALA A 281 7.87 27.50 -10.73
CA ALA A 281 6.98 26.44 -11.19
C ALA A 281 6.58 26.65 -12.66
N TYR A 282 5.31 26.91 -12.96
CA TYR A 282 4.81 27.06 -14.33
C TYR A 282 4.52 28.54 -14.71
N GLY A 283 4.76 29.49 -13.81
CA GLY A 283 4.71 30.92 -14.06
C GLY A 283 3.36 31.42 -14.58
N GLU A 284 3.42 32.46 -15.42
CA GLU A 284 2.23 33.11 -15.99
C GLU A 284 1.46 32.21 -16.97
N ALA A 285 2.09 31.19 -17.53
CA ALA A 285 1.46 30.30 -18.50
C ALA A 285 0.60 29.21 -17.84
N GLY A 286 0.91 28.80 -16.62
CA GLY A 286 0.35 27.60 -16.01
C GLY A 286 0.82 26.32 -16.68
N SER A 287 0.26 25.17 -16.28
CA SER A 287 0.60 23.89 -16.92
C SER A 287 -0.13 23.71 -18.25
N GLY A 288 0.54 23.11 -19.22
CA GLY A 288 -0.03 22.84 -20.55
C GLY A 288 -1.27 21.93 -20.52
N SER A 289 -1.47 21.15 -19.45
CA SER A 289 -2.65 20.32 -19.24
C SER A 289 -3.85 21.07 -18.68
N GLY A 290 -3.66 22.30 -18.20
CA GLY A 290 -4.70 23.10 -17.54
C GLY A 290 -5.02 22.71 -16.11
N SER A 291 -4.33 21.71 -15.54
CA SER A 291 -4.51 21.31 -14.14
C SER A 291 -3.92 22.34 -13.15
N ILE A 292 -2.97 23.15 -13.60
CA ILE A 292 -2.36 24.22 -12.82
C ILE A 292 -2.56 25.53 -13.57
N GLY A 293 -3.24 26.47 -12.92
CA GLY A 293 -3.54 27.79 -13.49
C GLY A 293 -2.31 28.71 -13.59
N PRO A 294 -2.46 29.89 -14.24
CA PRO A 294 -1.42 30.92 -14.23
C PRO A 294 -1.08 31.39 -12.82
N ASN A 295 0.21 31.69 -12.61
CA ASN A 295 0.72 32.26 -11.35
C ASN A 295 0.34 31.45 -10.11
N THR A 296 0.22 30.12 -10.25
CA THR A 296 -0.17 29.23 -9.16
C THR A 296 1.07 28.69 -8.45
N PRO A 297 1.24 28.99 -7.15
CA PRO A 297 2.29 28.38 -6.35
C PRO A 297 1.94 26.93 -6.02
N LEU A 298 2.96 26.10 -5.79
CA LEU A 298 2.82 24.66 -5.61
C LEU A 298 3.45 24.18 -4.32
N LEU A 299 2.84 23.15 -3.74
CA LEU A 299 3.38 22.38 -2.63
C LEU A 299 3.75 20.99 -3.12
N PHE A 300 4.95 20.52 -2.73
CA PHE A 300 5.34 19.13 -2.95
C PHE A 300 5.90 18.55 -1.67
N VAL A 301 5.49 17.33 -1.36
CA VAL A 301 6.24 16.46 -0.46
C VAL A 301 6.96 15.43 -1.32
N VAL A 302 8.27 15.35 -1.17
CA VAL A 302 9.14 14.49 -1.97
C VAL A 302 9.86 13.51 -1.06
N ASP A 303 9.78 12.23 -1.39
CA ASP A 303 10.51 11.14 -0.76
C ASP A 303 11.63 10.69 -1.69
N LEU A 304 12.86 10.86 -1.27
CA LEU A 304 14.02 10.41 -2.03
C LEU A 304 14.31 8.94 -1.73
N LEU A 305 14.04 8.08 -2.70
CA LEU A 305 14.21 6.63 -2.55
C LEU A 305 15.63 6.18 -2.87
N ARG A 306 16.21 6.73 -3.95
CA ARG A 306 17.53 6.32 -4.46
C ARG A 306 18.18 7.39 -5.32
N ILE A 307 19.50 7.48 -5.21
CA ILE A 307 20.36 8.17 -6.16
C ILE A 307 20.95 7.11 -7.10
N GLN A 308 20.80 7.34 -8.41
CA GLN A 308 21.39 6.48 -9.45
C GLN A 308 22.62 7.21 -9.99
N GLY A 309 23.79 6.68 -9.73
CA GLY A 309 25.06 7.19 -10.23
C GLY A 309 25.29 6.90 -11.71
#